data_e510fb33a245a71f794e8d461f99f1c1
#
_entry.id   e510fb33a245a71f794e8d461f99f1c1
#
_cell.length_a   1.000
_cell.length_b   1.000
_cell.length_c   1.000
_cell.angle_alpha   90.00
_cell.angle_beta   90.00
_cell.angle_gamma   90.00
#
_symmetry.space_group_name_H-M   'P 1'
#
loop_
_entity.id
_entity.type
_entity.pdbx_description
1 polymer ?
#
loop_
_entity_poly.entity_id
_entity_poly.type
_entity_poly.pdbx_seq_one_letter_code
_entity_poly.pdbx_strand_id
1 'polypeptide(L)'
;MKTKPLFIMIYVFTLVITLVNLFFTVKSSLFADINKLPQGKIISTVSSPTGDKVINVYCVENSLGSAVRAEVKTKDKTSNVFWQTGIDSVEVIWANNDVAVINSIPLDVCHGGFYDCRNGVSLFKDGALEGEGFVDQDGNVIPKKY
;
A
#
# COMPACT_ATOMS: atom_id res chain seq x y z
N MET A 1 11.50 57.31 9.35
CA MET A 1 11.57 56.01 8.62
C MET A 1 11.65 54.87 9.61
N LYS A 2 10.49 54.27 10.01
CA LYS A 2 10.41 53.14 10.97
C LYS A 2 9.82 51.88 10.31
N THR A 3 10.01 51.71 9.01
CA THR A 3 9.40 50.61 8.24
C THR A 3 10.21 49.32 8.23
N LYS A 4 11.52 49.36 8.50
CA LYS A 4 12.42 48.22 8.50
C LYS A 4 11.99 47.04 9.44
N PRO A 5 11.57 47.27 10.70
CA PRO A 5 11.20 46.18 11.59
C PRO A 5 9.91 45.48 11.14
N LEU A 6 8.96 46.19 10.55
CA LEU A 6 7.73 45.64 10.05
C LEU A 6 7.98 44.65 8.88
N PHE A 7 8.82 45.05 7.92
CA PHE A 7 9.18 44.16 6.79
C PHE A 7 9.92 42.92 7.24
N ILE A 8 10.83 43.05 8.21
CA ILE A 8 11.53 41.90 8.78
C ILE A 8 10.53 40.92 9.44
N MET A 9 9.57 41.46 10.21
CA MET A 9 8.55 40.65 10.88
C MET A 9 7.65 39.88 9.87
N ILE A 10 7.23 40.59 8.81
CA ILE A 10 6.43 39.93 7.74
C ILE A 10 7.24 38.84 7.06
N TYR A 11 8.51 39.11 6.75
CA TYR A 11 9.38 38.09 6.11
C TYR A 11 9.59 36.84 6.97
N VAL A 12 9.88 37.04 8.26
CA VAL A 12 10.02 35.92 9.21
C VAL A 12 8.72 35.13 9.34
N PHE A 13 7.58 35.81 9.42
CA PHE A 13 6.27 35.13 9.50
C PHE A 13 5.97 34.32 8.26
N THR A 14 6.22 34.86 7.08
CA THR A 14 6.05 34.15 5.80
C THR A 14 6.96 32.91 5.72
N LEU A 15 8.23 33.07 6.13
CA LEU A 15 9.19 31.97 6.16
C LEU A 15 8.72 30.85 7.09
N VAL A 16 8.24 31.16 8.29
CA VAL A 16 7.71 30.17 9.23
C VAL A 16 6.52 29.43 8.64
N ILE A 17 5.56 30.14 8.04
CA ILE A 17 4.39 29.51 7.39
C ILE A 17 4.84 28.57 6.26
N THR A 18 5.80 28.99 5.45
CA THR A 18 6.33 28.17 4.35
C THR A 18 6.99 26.90 4.87
N LEU A 19 7.80 27.00 5.91
CA LEU A 19 8.45 25.84 6.54
C LEU A 19 7.46 24.88 7.18
N VAL A 20 6.42 25.39 7.84
CA VAL A 20 5.34 24.59 8.41
C VAL A 20 4.57 23.83 7.32
N ASN A 21 4.19 24.51 6.23
CA ASN A 21 3.52 23.86 5.11
C ASN A 21 4.40 22.80 4.46
N LEU A 22 5.68 23.08 4.25
CA LEU A 22 6.65 22.12 3.71
C LEU A 22 6.75 20.88 4.61
N PHE A 23 6.83 21.07 5.92
CA PHE A 23 6.88 19.98 6.89
C PHE A 23 5.63 19.08 6.82
N PHE A 24 4.43 19.68 6.78
CA PHE A 24 3.18 18.90 6.65
C PHE A 24 3.09 18.17 5.30
N THR A 25 3.52 18.80 4.21
CA THR A 25 3.52 18.15 2.89
C THR A 25 4.48 16.97 2.86
N VAL A 26 5.69 17.13 3.35
CA VAL A 26 6.70 16.06 3.43
C VAL A 26 6.20 14.93 4.34
N LYS A 27 5.64 15.27 5.51
CA LYS A 27 5.10 14.26 6.43
C LYS A 27 3.94 13.47 5.81
N SER A 28 3.02 14.11 5.11
CA SER A 28 1.90 13.42 4.45
C SER A 28 2.34 12.52 3.29
N SER A 29 3.43 12.87 2.61
CA SER A 29 3.99 12.05 1.52
C SER A 29 4.81 10.88 2.06
N LEU A 30 5.55 11.06 3.16
CA LEU A 30 6.42 10.02 3.73
C LEU A 30 5.66 9.01 4.60
N PHE A 31 4.48 9.37 5.13
CA PHE A 31 3.68 8.50 6.01
C PHE A 31 2.28 8.27 5.44
N ALA A 32 2.22 7.87 4.16
CA ALA A 32 0.97 7.49 3.54
C ALA A 32 0.40 6.25 4.26
N ASP A 33 -0.82 6.38 4.78
CA ASP A 33 -1.51 5.32 5.49
C ASP A 33 -2.25 4.41 4.50
N ILE A 34 -1.86 3.15 4.44
CA ILE A 34 -2.52 2.15 3.58
C ILE A 34 -4.00 1.95 3.95
N ASN A 35 -4.40 2.27 5.17
CA ASN A 35 -5.79 2.13 5.60
C ASN A 35 -6.69 3.28 5.13
N LYS A 36 -6.12 4.34 4.58
CA LYS A 36 -6.83 5.53 4.06
C LYS A 36 -6.85 5.59 2.53
N LEU A 37 -6.95 4.45 1.89
CA LEU A 37 -7.02 4.37 0.44
C LEU A 37 -8.43 4.68 -0.08
N PRO A 38 -8.54 5.26 -1.29
CA PRO A 38 -9.83 5.48 -1.92
C PRO A 38 -10.53 4.15 -2.20
N GLN A 39 -11.85 4.20 -2.19
CA GLN A 39 -12.64 3.01 -2.48
C GLN A 39 -12.55 2.56 -3.93
N GLY A 40 -12.69 2.16 -4.74
CA GLY A 40 -12.63 1.75 -6.13
C GLY A 40 -13.77 0.81 -6.48
N LYS A 41 -13.78 0.41 -7.73
CA LYS A 41 -14.69 -0.60 -8.23
C LYS A 41 -14.04 -1.98 -8.06
N ILE A 42 -14.74 -2.93 -7.47
CA ILE A 42 -14.27 -4.31 -7.35
C ILE A 42 -14.11 -4.94 -8.74
N ILE A 43 -12.95 -5.53 -9.00
CA ILE A 43 -12.59 -6.16 -10.27
C ILE A 43 -12.31 -7.66 -10.13
N SER A 44 -11.92 -8.12 -8.94
CA SER A 44 -11.65 -9.53 -8.68
C SER A 44 -11.86 -9.86 -7.20
N THR A 45 -12.16 -11.13 -6.94
CA THR A 45 -12.30 -11.69 -5.59
C THR A 45 -11.72 -13.10 -5.60
N VAL A 46 -10.75 -13.35 -4.69
CA VAL A 46 -10.01 -14.62 -4.63
C VAL A 46 -10.04 -15.15 -3.21
N SER A 47 -10.63 -16.33 -3.01
CA SER A 47 -10.71 -17.00 -1.71
C SER A 47 -9.42 -17.75 -1.39
N SER A 48 -9.07 -17.80 -0.11
CA SER A 48 -7.98 -18.64 0.39
C SER A 48 -8.29 -20.13 0.22
N PRO A 49 -7.28 -21.01 0.28
CA PRO A 49 -7.48 -22.47 0.14
C PRO A 49 -8.52 -23.04 1.11
N THR A 50 -8.60 -22.53 2.33
CA THR A 50 -9.60 -22.97 3.33
C THR A 50 -10.91 -22.21 3.26
N GLY A 51 -11.00 -21.15 2.43
CA GLY A 51 -12.20 -20.32 2.26
C GLY A 51 -12.51 -19.39 3.43
N ASP A 52 -11.65 -19.31 4.45
CA ASP A 52 -11.84 -18.47 5.63
C ASP A 52 -11.37 -17.03 5.42
N LYS A 53 -10.65 -16.78 4.34
CA LYS A 53 -10.17 -15.45 3.93
C LYS A 53 -10.49 -15.17 2.47
N VAL A 54 -10.70 -13.92 2.17
CA VAL A 54 -11.00 -13.47 0.80
C VAL A 54 -10.17 -12.22 0.51
N ILE A 55 -9.53 -12.18 -0.64
CA ILE A 55 -8.91 -10.95 -1.15
C ILE A 55 -9.83 -10.36 -2.20
N ASN A 56 -10.26 -9.13 -1.95
CA ASN A 56 -10.98 -8.29 -2.89
C ASN A 56 -10.01 -7.32 -3.55
N VAL A 57 -10.02 -7.29 -4.87
CA VAL A 57 -9.20 -6.37 -5.66
C VAL A 57 -10.09 -5.28 -6.25
N TYR A 58 -9.66 -4.05 -6.14
CA TYR A 58 -10.38 -2.87 -6.61
C TYR A 58 -9.52 -2.07 -7.58
N CYS A 59 -10.12 -1.63 -8.68
CA CYS A 59 -9.55 -0.61 -9.54
C CYS A 59 -10.05 0.77 -9.09
N VAL A 60 -9.12 1.68 -8.90
CA VAL A 60 -9.38 3.08 -8.55
C VAL A 60 -8.96 3.96 -9.71
N GLU A 61 -9.92 4.60 -10.35
CA GLU A 61 -9.68 5.54 -11.43
C GLU A 61 -9.71 6.97 -10.90
N ASN A 62 -8.76 7.78 -11.31
CA ASN A 62 -8.71 9.21 -11.01
C ASN A 62 -8.12 9.99 -12.19
N SER A 63 -8.05 11.32 -12.08
CA SER A 63 -7.55 12.21 -13.13
C SER A 63 -6.05 11.99 -13.46
N LEU A 64 -5.31 11.26 -12.64
CA LEU A 64 -3.89 10.97 -12.82
C LEU A 64 -3.64 9.55 -13.36
N GLY A 65 -4.70 8.76 -13.57
CA GLY A 65 -4.62 7.40 -14.07
C GLY A 65 -5.29 6.38 -13.15
N SER A 66 -5.00 5.11 -13.38
CA SER A 66 -5.53 3.99 -12.62
C SER A 66 -4.60 3.60 -11.47
N ALA A 67 -5.17 3.01 -10.44
CA ALA A 67 -4.45 2.37 -9.36
C ALA A 67 -5.21 1.10 -8.92
N VAL A 68 -4.49 0.15 -8.37
CA VAL A 68 -5.09 -1.05 -7.80
C VAL A 68 -4.89 -1.07 -6.29
N ARG A 69 -5.99 -1.36 -5.59
CA ARG A 69 -6.05 -1.64 -4.17
C ARG A 69 -6.49 -3.07 -3.95
N ALA A 70 -5.83 -3.80 -3.06
CA ALA A 70 -6.38 -5.06 -2.58
C ALA A 70 -6.56 -5.01 -1.06
N GLU A 71 -7.65 -5.62 -0.60
CA GLU A 71 -7.94 -5.83 0.81
C GLU A 71 -8.15 -7.32 1.10
N VAL A 72 -7.65 -7.76 2.24
CA VAL A 72 -7.98 -9.06 2.80
C VAL A 72 -9.12 -8.92 3.77
N LYS A 73 -10.13 -9.76 3.59
CA LYS A 73 -11.27 -9.88 4.50
C LYS A 73 -11.22 -11.23 5.19
N THR A 74 -11.18 -11.21 6.50
CA THR A 74 -11.34 -12.37 7.37
C THR A 74 -12.69 -12.29 8.08
N LYS A 75 -13.02 -13.28 8.91
CA LYS A 75 -14.26 -13.27 9.71
C LYS A 75 -14.37 -12.03 10.61
N ASP A 76 -13.24 -11.57 11.16
CA ASP A 76 -13.22 -10.55 12.22
C ASP A 76 -12.66 -9.21 11.76
N LYS A 77 -12.00 -9.16 10.59
CA LYS A 77 -11.26 -7.97 10.16
C LYS A 77 -11.20 -7.83 8.65
N THR A 78 -11.16 -6.58 8.21
CA THR A 78 -10.78 -6.20 6.83
C THR A 78 -9.57 -5.27 6.89
N SER A 79 -8.57 -5.54 6.08
CA SER A 79 -7.32 -4.75 6.04
C SER A 79 -6.85 -4.57 4.61
N ASN A 80 -6.42 -3.37 4.24
CA ASN A 80 -5.75 -3.19 2.97
C ASN A 80 -4.35 -3.82 3.03
N VAL A 81 -3.99 -4.56 1.99
CA VAL A 81 -2.73 -5.30 1.90
C VAL A 81 -1.91 -4.94 0.66
N PHE A 82 -2.50 -4.24 -0.31
CA PHE A 82 -1.80 -3.88 -1.53
C PHE A 82 -2.29 -2.54 -2.08
N TRP A 83 -1.34 -1.70 -2.51
CA TRP A 83 -1.60 -0.47 -3.25
C TRP A 83 -0.52 -0.22 -4.28
N GLN A 84 -0.91 -0.08 -5.54
CA GLN A 84 -0.02 0.28 -6.63
C GLN A 84 -0.72 1.19 -7.63
N THR A 85 -0.06 2.28 -8.01
CA THR A 85 -0.50 3.22 -9.04
C THR A 85 0.06 2.85 -10.41
N GLY A 86 -0.59 3.33 -11.47
CA GLY A 86 -0.14 3.10 -12.84
C GLY A 86 -0.52 1.72 -13.40
N ILE A 87 -1.39 0.98 -12.72
CA ILE A 87 -1.92 -0.31 -13.17
C ILE A 87 -3.44 -0.33 -12.99
N ASP A 88 -4.12 -1.17 -13.74
CA ASP A 88 -5.59 -1.35 -13.73
C ASP A 88 -6.03 -2.73 -13.24
N SER A 89 -5.11 -3.67 -13.14
CA SER A 89 -5.35 -5.05 -12.74
C SER A 89 -4.13 -5.65 -12.07
N VAL A 90 -4.33 -6.70 -11.27
CA VAL A 90 -3.28 -7.52 -10.66
C VAL A 90 -3.70 -8.99 -10.63
N GLU A 91 -2.73 -9.85 -10.72
CA GLU A 91 -2.90 -11.26 -10.41
C GLU A 91 -2.80 -11.50 -8.91
N VAL A 92 -3.68 -12.34 -8.37
CA VAL A 92 -3.68 -12.76 -6.96
C VAL A 92 -3.67 -14.27 -6.90
N ILE A 93 -2.67 -14.83 -6.25
CA ILE A 93 -2.50 -16.26 -6.03
C ILE A 93 -2.26 -16.51 -4.54
N TRP A 94 -2.94 -17.48 -3.94
CA TRP A 94 -2.63 -17.92 -2.58
C TRP A 94 -1.52 -18.96 -2.62
N ALA A 95 -0.36 -18.65 -2.04
CA ALA A 95 0.72 -19.61 -1.86
C ALA A 95 0.39 -20.61 -0.73
N ASN A 96 -0.32 -20.16 0.28
CA ASN A 96 -0.91 -20.96 1.36
C ASN A 96 -2.04 -20.16 2.01
N ASN A 97 -2.58 -20.61 3.14
CA ASN A 97 -3.71 -19.94 3.78
C ASN A 97 -3.36 -18.57 4.41
N ASP A 98 -2.10 -18.26 4.61
CA ASP A 98 -1.63 -17.05 5.29
C ASP A 98 -0.88 -16.10 4.35
N VAL A 99 -0.35 -16.61 3.24
CA VAL A 99 0.47 -15.87 2.28
C VAL A 99 -0.24 -15.77 0.94
N ALA A 100 -0.49 -14.57 0.50
CA ALA A 100 -0.96 -14.26 -0.85
C ALA A 100 0.16 -13.63 -1.68
N VAL A 101 0.24 -14.00 -2.94
CA VAL A 101 1.13 -13.38 -3.92
C VAL A 101 0.28 -12.46 -4.79
N ILE A 102 0.52 -11.16 -4.68
CA ILE A 102 -0.19 -10.12 -5.43
C ILE A 102 0.79 -9.44 -6.37
N ASN A 103 0.54 -9.51 -7.66
CA ASN A 103 1.44 -8.96 -8.68
C ASN A 103 2.90 -9.44 -8.50
N SER A 104 3.09 -10.73 -8.24
CA SER A 104 4.38 -11.38 -7.93
C SER A 104 5.05 -10.92 -6.61
N ILE A 105 4.34 -10.19 -5.75
CA ILE A 105 4.81 -9.77 -4.42
C ILE A 105 4.15 -10.66 -3.37
N PRO A 106 4.91 -11.47 -2.64
CA PRO A 106 4.37 -12.28 -1.56
C PRO A 106 4.09 -11.43 -0.33
N LEU A 107 2.91 -11.59 0.26
CA LEU A 107 2.44 -10.84 1.42
C LEU A 107 1.90 -11.80 2.46
N ASP A 108 2.45 -11.77 3.67
CA ASP A 108 1.88 -12.46 4.83
C ASP A 108 0.68 -11.65 5.34
N VAL A 109 -0.49 -11.94 4.81
CA VAL A 109 -1.71 -11.18 5.10
C VAL A 109 -2.25 -11.44 6.51
N CYS A 110 -1.80 -12.49 7.18
CA CYS A 110 -2.18 -12.81 8.55
C CYS A 110 -1.38 -12.01 9.58
N HIS A 111 -0.12 -11.79 9.34
CA HIS A 111 0.76 -11.06 10.26
C HIS A 111 0.97 -9.60 9.85
N GLY A 112 0.08 -9.08 9.00
CA GLY A 112 0.05 -7.66 8.64
C GLY A 112 1.04 -7.26 7.57
N GLY A 113 1.47 -8.20 6.73
CA GLY A 113 2.23 -7.92 5.52
C GLY A 113 1.41 -7.09 4.53
N PHE A 114 2.02 -6.05 3.98
CA PHE A 114 1.40 -5.21 2.95
C PHE A 114 2.45 -4.65 1.98
N TYR A 115 1.98 -4.22 0.82
CA TYR A 115 2.75 -3.46 -0.16
C TYR A 115 2.07 -2.14 -0.44
N ASP A 116 2.82 -1.05 -0.33
CA ASP A 116 2.38 0.28 -0.71
C ASP A 116 3.48 0.96 -1.52
N CYS A 117 3.23 1.18 -2.81
CA CYS A 117 4.22 1.78 -3.72
C CYS A 117 4.65 3.20 -3.34
N ARG A 118 3.90 3.89 -2.46
CA ARG A 118 4.22 5.23 -1.97
C ARG A 118 5.29 5.24 -0.88
N ASN A 119 5.37 4.16 -0.10
CA ASN A 119 6.23 4.04 1.08
C ASN A 119 7.36 3.02 0.90
N GLY A 120 7.44 2.38 -0.27
CA GLY A 120 8.25 1.20 -0.44
C GLY A 120 7.59 -0.04 0.17
N VAL A 121 8.31 -1.12 0.20
CA VAL A 121 7.77 -2.43 0.56
C VAL A 121 7.90 -2.68 2.06
N SER A 122 6.79 -2.96 2.73
CA SER A 122 6.80 -3.67 4.01
C SER A 122 6.32 -5.10 3.77
N LEU A 123 7.23 -5.96 3.35
CA LEU A 123 6.87 -7.32 2.93
C LEU A 123 6.59 -8.23 4.11
N PHE A 124 7.35 -8.09 5.19
CA PHE A 124 7.26 -8.96 6.35
C PHE A 124 7.70 -8.22 7.61
N LYS A 125 6.98 -8.45 8.68
CA LYS A 125 7.34 -7.91 9.98
C LYS A 125 8.57 -8.61 10.58
N ASP A 126 8.89 -9.81 10.13
CA ASP A 126 9.92 -10.66 10.74
C ASP A 126 10.81 -11.45 9.76
N GLY A 127 11.04 -10.95 8.56
CA GLY A 127 12.06 -11.55 7.65
C GLY A 127 11.83 -13.01 7.23
N ALA A 128 10.63 -13.54 7.43
CA ALA A 128 10.35 -14.97 7.42
C ALA A 128 10.25 -15.65 6.04
N LEU A 129 10.57 -14.95 4.95
CA LEU A 129 10.53 -15.55 3.62
C LEU A 129 11.85 -15.33 2.86
N GLU A 130 12.95 -15.68 3.47
CA GLU A 130 14.19 -15.99 2.78
C GLU A 130 14.09 -17.42 2.20
N GLY A 131 13.48 -17.55 1.03
CA GLY A 131 13.38 -18.81 0.29
C GLY A 131 13.43 -18.56 -1.20
N GLU A 132 13.79 -19.57 -1.98
CA GLU A 132 13.98 -19.48 -3.44
C GLU A 132 12.69 -19.32 -4.24
N GLY A 133 11.54 -19.11 -3.59
CA GLY A 133 10.23 -18.93 -4.21
C GLY A 133 9.09 -19.40 -3.32
N PHE A 134 7.86 -19.11 -3.73
CA PHE A 134 6.64 -19.61 -3.12
C PHE A 134 6.08 -20.73 -3.95
N VAL A 135 5.36 -21.64 -3.32
CA VAL A 135 4.63 -22.70 -4.01
C VAL A 135 3.16 -22.29 -4.03
N ASP A 136 2.53 -22.28 -5.20
CA ASP A 136 1.10 -22.04 -5.34
C ASP A 136 0.26 -23.22 -4.87
N GLN A 137 -1.07 -23.11 -4.96
CA GLN A 137 -2.01 -24.15 -4.55
C GLN A 137 -1.86 -25.44 -5.37
N ASP A 138 -1.31 -25.34 -6.58
CA ASP A 138 -1.09 -26.46 -7.51
C ASP A 138 0.32 -27.04 -7.38
N GLY A 139 1.14 -26.53 -6.46
CA GLY A 139 2.50 -26.99 -6.22
C GLY A 139 3.55 -26.36 -7.13
N ASN A 140 3.21 -25.32 -7.90
CA ASN A 140 4.15 -24.62 -8.77
C ASN A 140 4.96 -23.58 -8.00
N VAL A 141 6.25 -23.50 -8.27
CA VAL A 141 7.13 -22.50 -7.66
C VAL A 141 6.92 -21.15 -8.35
N ILE A 142 6.48 -20.15 -7.58
CA ILE A 142 6.35 -18.77 -8.05
C ILE A 142 7.70 -18.08 -7.87
N PRO A 143 8.41 -17.73 -8.95
CA PRO A 143 9.73 -17.13 -8.84
C PRO A 143 9.67 -15.73 -8.23
N LYS A 144 10.62 -15.40 -7.36
CA LYS A 144 10.86 -14.02 -6.93
C LYS A 144 11.16 -13.16 -8.16
N LYS A 145 10.33 -12.14 -8.43
CA LYS A 145 10.69 -11.01 -9.29
C LYS A 145 11.20 -9.87 -8.41
N TYR A 146 12.46 -9.50 -8.61
CA TYR A 146 13.08 -8.33 -8.00
C TYR A 146 12.86 -7.11 -8.88
#